data_629896d961a1884f7959b214b5073f4e
#
_entry.id   629896d961a1884f7959b214b5073f4e
#
_cell.length_a   1.000
_cell.length_b   1.000
_cell.length_c   1.000
_cell.angle_alpha   90.00
_cell.angle_beta   90.00
_cell.angle_gamma   90.00
#
_symmetry.space_group_name_H-M   'P 1'
#
loop_
_entity.id
_entity.type
_entity.pdbx_description
1 polymer ?
#
loop_
_entity_poly.entity_id
_entity_poly.type
_entity_poly.pdbx_seq_one_letter_code
_entity_poly.pdbx_strand_id
1 'polypeptide(L)'
;MKSKPIFYSLEPFDLAGHRFRVTLTIPEPNPRGQIVSLPAWIPGSYLIRDFARQIETISARSGNRRLTVVKLDNHSWLVEPCAGPLHITATVYAWDLSVRGAHLDETHGFFNGTSVYLRPHGLEELPCKVTLIAPALTNWRVFTSLPQATQLSSSPKIARDFANGFGVYEALNYDDLIDHPVEMGRPQVVRFEACGAPHEMVFTGVIPNLDLKRIARDVKAICETQIRFFEPDSSQAPFLDTALKYVFMTMVTGDNYGGLEHRASTALMAARKDLPTLGNKKAPEGYQTFLGLVSHEYFHTWHVKRIKPAVFAPYDLTKETHTRLLWIFEGFTSYYDDLMLLRSGVINQSDYLRTLGKQISGVYATPGRHKQSVAESSFDAWSRYYKQDENSPNALVSYYTKGSLIALGLDLTIRSATSHAFSLDDVMRGLWEQCGRDFYQGAARGLKEKAF
;
A
#
# COMPACT_ATOMS: atom_id res chain seq x y z
N MET A 1 -15.52 27.91 13.65
CA MET A 1 -15.68 27.77 12.17
C MET A 1 -15.08 26.43 11.80
N LYS A 2 -15.73 25.62 10.96
CA LYS A 2 -15.08 24.42 10.43
C LYS A 2 -13.92 24.86 9.53
N SER A 3 -12.71 24.35 9.79
CA SER A 3 -11.54 24.61 8.95
C SER A 3 -11.81 24.14 7.51
N LYS A 4 -11.34 24.93 6.54
CA LYS A 4 -11.53 24.60 5.13
C LYS A 4 -10.65 23.40 4.73
N PRO A 5 -11.13 22.50 3.87
CA PRO A 5 -10.32 21.38 3.41
C PRO A 5 -9.14 21.85 2.55
N ILE A 6 -8.12 21.01 2.46
CA ILE A 6 -7.02 21.13 1.51
C ILE A 6 -7.48 20.54 0.16
N PHE A 7 -7.16 21.21 -0.94
CA PHE A 7 -7.56 20.74 -2.26
C PHE A 7 -6.34 20.31 -3.08
N TYR A 8 -6.48 19.21 -3.76
CA TYR A 8 -5.52 18.73 -4.75
C TYR A 8 -6.20 18.56 -6.10
N SER A 9 -5.46 18.74 -7.17
CA SER A 9 -5.84 18.23 -8.49
C SER A 9 -4.64 17.51 -9.10
N LEU A 10 -4.90 16.42 -9.80
CA LEU A 10 -3.89 15.65 -10.51
C LEU A 10 -4.37 15.39 -11.95
N GLU A 11 -3.53 15.70 -12.90
CA GLU A 11 -3.77 15.56 -14.33
C GLU A 11 -2.59 14.82 -14.98
N PRO A 12 -2.80 13.68 -15.66
CA PRO A 12 -1.81 13.09 -16.55
C PRO A 12 -1.78 13.90 -17.85
N PHE A 13 -1.02 15.00 -17.88
CA PHE A 13 -1.11 16.00 -18.95
C PHE A 13 -0.17 15.73 -20.13
N ASP A 14 0.88 14.95 -19.92
CA ASP A 14 1.87 14.59 -20.93
C ASP A 14 2.19 13.09 -20.83
N LEU A 15 1.43 12.28 -21.55
CA LEU A 15 1.54 10.81 -21.45
C LEU A 15 2.86 10.31 -22.06
N ALA A 16 3.28 10.84 -23.21
CA ALA A 16 4.52 10.46 -23.88
C ALA A 16 5.78 10.97 -23.13
N GLY A 17 5.64 12.11 -22.43
CA GLY A 17 6.69 12.67 -21.60
C GLY A 17 6.64 12.20 -20.14
N HIS A 18 5.70 11.30 -19.78
CA HIS A 18 5.57 10.70 -18.47
C HIS A 18 5.35 11.71 -17.33
N ARG A 19 4.47 12.73 -17.55
CA ARG A 19 4.33 13.85 -16.61
C ARG A 19 2.92 13.97 -16.05
N PHE A 20 2.85 13.97 -14.71
CA PHE A 20 1.68 14.44 -13.98
C PHE A 20 1.82 15.91 -13.63
N ARG A 21 0.73 16.67 -13.78
CA ARG A 21 0.58 17.99 -13.19
C ARG A 21 -0.20 17.86 -11.90
N VAL A 22 0.39 18.28 -10.79
CA VAL A 22 -0.24 18.24 -9.48
C VAL A 22 -0.37 19.67 -8.95
N THR A 23 -1.57 20.05 -8.54
CA THR A 23 -1.80 21.37 -7.93
C THR A 23 -2.34 21.17 -6.52
N LEU A 24 -1.65 21.74 -5.53
CA LEU A 24 -2.08 21.87 -4.15
C LEU A 24 -2.68 23.27 -3.96
N THR A 25 -3.89 23.33 -3.42
CA THR A 25 -4.55 24.60 -3.03
C THR A 25 -4.81 24.61 -1.56
N ILE A 26 -4.21 25.58 -0.86
CA ILE A 26 -4.34 25.83 0.57
C ILE A 26 -5.18 27.11 0.77
N PRO A 27 -6.44 27.01 1.22
CA PRO A 27 -7.32 28.17 1.37
C PRO A 27 -6.81 29.19 2.41
N GLU A 28 -6.18 28.68 3.46
CA GLU A 28 -5.68 29.48 4.61
C GLU A 28 -4.22 29.06 4.90
N PRO A 29 -3.24 29.54 4.10
CA PRO A 29 -1.83 29.23 4.30
C PRO A 29 -1.27 29.90 5.54
N ASN A 30 -0.13 29.41 6.02
CA ASN A 30 0.58 30.03 7.14
C ASN A 30 0.98 31.47 6.78
N PRO A 31 0.57 32.48 7.57
CA PRO A 31 0.83 33.90 7.28
C PRO A 31 2.32 34.28 7.31
N ARG A 32 3.19 33.44 7.85
CA ARG A 32 4.66 33.64 7.87
C ARG A 32 5.38 32.92 6.73
N GLY A 33 4.65 32.30 5.80
CA GLY A 33 5.15 31.46 4.73
C GLY A 33 4.76 29.99 4.94
N GLN A 34 4.41 29.32 3.86
CA GLN A 34 3.95 27.92 3.91
C GLN A 34 5.08 26.97 3.54
N ILE A 35 5.43 26.06 4.43
CA ILE A 35 6.31 24.93 4.11
C ILE A 35 5.47 23.80 3.50
N VAL A 36 5.98 23.23 2.41
CA VAL A 36 5.44 22.02 1.79
C VAL A 36 6.59 21.05 1.54
N SER A 37 6.30 19.74 1.58
CA SER A 37 7.30 18.72 1.28
C SER A 37 6.67 17.53 0.55
N LEU A 38 7.51 16.71 -0.11
CA LEU A 38 7.14 15.33 -0.47
C LEU A 38 7.71 14.37 0.56
N PRO A 39 7.01 13.26 0.86
CA PRO A 39 7.59 12.19 1.65
C PRO A 39 8.94 11.70 1.10
N ALA A 40 9.88 11.37 1.99
CA ALA A 40 11.15 10.78 1.59
C ALA A 40 11.04 9.27 1.34
N TRP A 41 10.03 8.62 1.91
CA TRP A 41 9.76 7.19 1.79
C TRP A 41 8.25 6.89 1.85
N ILE A 42 7.89 5.64 1.64
CA ILE A 42 6.50 5.16 1.69
C ILE A 42 6.38 4.04 2.73
N PRO A 43 5.35 4.04 3.60
CA PRO A 43 5.06 2.92 4.51
C PRO A 43 4.98 1.58 3.77
N GLY A 44 5.56 0.53 4.37
CA GLY A 44 5.72 -0.78 3.74
C GLY A 44 7.03 -0.95 2.97
N SER A 45 7.77 0.14 2.70
CA SER A 45 9.05 0.06 2.00
C SER A 45 10.14 0.83 2.75
N TYR A 46 10.97 0.12 3.48
CA TYR A 46 11.98 0.67 4.40
C TYR A 46 13.26 1.11 3.66
N LEU A 47 13.09 2.05 2.74
CA LEU A 47 14.13 2.68 1.94
C LEU A 47 13.79 4.13 1.65
N ILE A 48 14.75 5.04 1.86
CA ILE A 48 14.62 6.42 1.39
C ILE A 48 14.60 6.41 -0.14
N ARG A 49 13.51 6.93 -0.70
CA ARG A 49 13.21 6.90 -2.13
C ARG A 49 13.48 8.24 -2.82
N ASP A 50 13.57 9.33 -2.02
CA ASP A 50 13.77 10.69 -2.53
C ASP A 50 12.77 11.08 -3.64
N PHE A 51 11.47 10.85 -3.42
CA PHE A 51 10.42 11.09 -4.43
C PHE A 51 10.48 12.51 -5.00
N ALA A 52 10.91 13.49 -4.20
CA ALA A 52 11.05 14.87 -4.60
C ALA A 52 12.05 15.10 -5.75
N ARG A 53 12.95 14.13 -6.03
CA ARG A 53 13.85 14.18 -7.21
C ARG A 53 13.09 14.16 -8.53
N GLN A 54 11.85 13.65 -8.52
CA GLN A 54 10.98 13.56 -9.70
C GLN A 54 10.21 14.86 -9.99
N ILE A 55 10.27 15.86 -9.09
CA ILE A 55 9.68 17.18 -9.34
C ILE A 55 10.58 17.94 -10.31
N GLU A 56 10.16 18.08 -11.57
CA GLU A 56 10.88 18.84 -12.58
C GLU A 56 10.69 20.35 -12.40
N THR A 57 9.48 20.78 -12.03
CA THR A 57 9.16 22.19 -11.77
C THR A 57 8.22 22.32 -10.60
N ILE A 58 8.39 23.40 -9.84
CA ILE A 58 7.47 23.82 -8.80
C ILE A 58 7.27 25.32 -8.87
N SER A 59 6.03 25.77 -8.78
CA SER A 59 5.67 27.20 -8.80
C SER A 59 4.52 27.49 -7.87
N ALA A 60 4.43 28.71 -7.39
CA ALA A 60 3.35 29.14 -6.48
C ALA A 60 2.74 30.47 -6.90
N ARG A 61 1.45 30.64 -6.58
CA ARG A 61 0.72 31.91 -6.78
C ARG A 61 -0.40 32.08 -5.76
N SER A 62 -0.75 33.35 -5.49
CA SER A 62 -1.97 33.72 -4.78
C SER A 62 -2.71 34.77 -5.60
N GLY A 63 -3.93 34.48 -6.04
CA GLY A 63 -4.60 35.22 -7.10
C GLY A 63 -3.73 35.28 -8.35
N ASN A 64 -3.45 36.50 -8.86
CA ASN A 64 -2.59 36.74 -10.02
C ASN A 64 -1.11 36.94 -9.66
N ARG A 65 -0.77 37.05 -8.36
CA ARG A 65 0.61 37.27 -7.91
C ARG A 65 1.39 35.95 -7.92
N ARG A 66 2.50 35.90 -8.63
CA ARG A 66 3.52 34.86 -8.48
C ARG A 66 4.20 35.02 -7.12
N LEU A 67 4.50 33.89 -6.50
CA LEU A 67 5.17 33.80 -5.20
C LEU A 67 6.54 33.15 -5.34
N THR A 68 7.48 33.60 -4.51
CA THR A 68 8.80 32.96 -4.41
C THR A 68 8.69 31.62 -3.74
N VAL A 69 9.35 30.60 -4.33
CA VAL A 69 9.47 29.26 -3.78
C VAL A 69 10.94 28.97 -3.57
N VAL A 70 11.34 28.72 -2.33
CA VAL A 70 12.73 28.43 -1.96
C VAL A 70 12.86 26.97 -1.53
N LYS A 71 13.75 26.21 -2.14
CA LYS A 71 14.04 24.85 -1.73
C LYS A 71 14.85 24.88 -0.43
N LEU A 72 14.37 24.17 0.61
CA LEU A 72 14.99 24.12 1.94
C LEU A 72 15.97 22.97 2.09
N ASP A 73 15.60 21.81 1.56
CA ASP A 73 16.37 20.56 1.59
C ASP A 73 15.99 19.64 0.41
N ASN A 74 16.32 18.35 0.48
CA ASN A 74 16.07 17.41 -0.61
C ASN A 74 14.60 17.29 -0.99
N HIS A 75 13.67 17.49 -0.05
CA HIS A 75 12.24 17.17 -0.24
C HIS A 75 11.27 18.27 0.24
N SER A 76 11.76 19.43 0.69
CA SER A 76 10.92 20.51 1.22
C SER A 76 11.18 21.89 0.58
N TRP A 77 10.13 22.70 0.55
CA TRP A 77 10.12 24.06 -0.01
C TRP A 77 9.37 25.02 0.91
N LEU A 78 9.86 26.25 0.99
CA LEU A 78 9.18 27.38 1.60
C LEU A 78 8.57 28.28 0.52
N VAL A 79 7.28 28.53 0.62
CA VAL A 79 6.58 29.53 -0.20
C VAL A 79 6.45 30.80 0.61
N GLU A 80 6.77 31.95 0.00
CA GLU A 80 6.68 33.26 0.66
C GLU A 80 5.27 33.56 1.18
N PRO A 81 5.12 34.44 2.19
CA PRO A 81 3.84 34.80 2.75
C PRO A 81 2.84 35.37 1.74
N CYS A 82 1.56 34.98 1.85
CA CYS A 82 0.47 35.55 1.09
C CYS A 82 -0.81 35.67 1.93
N ALA A 83 -1.65 36.63 1.57
CA ALA A 83 -2.87 36.95 2.32
C ALA A 83 -4.13 36.20 1.83
N GLY A 84 -4.07 35.46 0.74
CA GLY A 84 -5.20 34.74 0.15
C GLY A 84 -4.90 33.27 -0.09
N PRO A 85 -5.79 32.55 -0.75
CA PRO A 85 -5.54 31.14 -1.10
C PRO A 85 -4.23 30.96 -1.85
N LEU A 86 -3.45 29.97 -1.43
CA LEU A 86 -2.18 29.62 -2.03
C LEU A 86 -2.37 28.44 -3.00
N HIS A 87 -1.90 28.60 -4.22
CA HIS A 87 -1.87 27.54 -5.23
C HIS A 87 -0.42 27.19 -5.57
N ILE A 88 -0.04 25.93 -5.36
CA ILE A 88 1.27 25.40 -5.69
C ILE A 88 1.09 24.35 -6.78
N THR A 89 1.78 24.52 -7.91
CA THR A 89 1.73 23.58 -9.02
C THR A 89 3.10 22.96 -9.23
N ALA A 90 3.15 21.62 -9.24
CA ALA A 90 4.33 20.84 -9.51
C ALA A 90 4.14 19.97 -10.75
N THR A 91 5.20 19.81 -11.54
CA THR A 91 5.30 18.79 -12.59
C THR A 91 6.12 17.63 -12.06
N VAL A 92 5.52 16.45 -12.03
CA VAL A 92 6.13 15.21 -11.52
C VAL A 92 6.41 14.28 -12.69
N TYR A 93 7.68 13.94 -12.90
CA TYR A 93 8.09 12.90 -13.85
C TYR A 93 7.81 11.51 -13.26
N ALA A 94 7.12 10.66 -14.00
CA ALA A 94 6.57 9.40 -13.51
C ALA A 94 7.00 8.23 -14.40
N TRP A 95 8.21 7.73 -14.20
CA TRP A 95 8.76 6.59 -14.95
C TRP A 95 9.32 5.50 -14.01
N ASP A 96 8.68 5.34 -12.88
CA ASP A 96 9.00 4.26 -11.92
C ASP A 96 7.92 3.17 -11.98
N LEU A 97 8.15 2.14 -12.81
CA LEU A 97 7.27 0.98 -12.91
C LEU A 97 7.50 0.04 -11.72
N SER A 98 7.06 0.47 -10.55
CA SER A 98 7.11 -0.31 -9.32
C SER A 98 5.83 -0.11 -8.50
N VAL A 99 5.63 -0.94 -7.49
CA VAL A 99 4.51 -0.77 -6.52
C VAL A 99 4.70 0.44 -5.60
N ARG A 100 5.85 1.15 -5.66
CA ARG A 100 6.29 2.13 -4.65
C ARG A 100 6.31 3.58 -5.14
N GLY A 101 6.39 3.79 -6.46
CA GLY A 101 6.57 5.09 -7.09
C GLY A 101 5.35 5.59 -7.83
N ALA A 102 5.62 6.29 -8.94
CA ALA A 102 4.63 6.72 -9.91
C ALA A 102 5.08 6.37 -11.33
N HIS A 103 4.15 5.88 -12.15
CA HIS A 103 4.36 5.54 -13.55
C HIS A 103 3.26 6.14 -14.42
N LEU A 104 3.65 6.65 -15.58
CA LEU A 104 2.72 7.17 -16.59
C LEU A 104 3.26 6.90 -17.97
N ASP A 105 2.43 6.32 -18.83
CA ASP A 105 2.67 6.22 -20.27
C ASP A 105 1.36 6.38 -21.06
N GLU A 106 1.39 6.09 -22.36
CA GLU A 106 0.21 6.20 -23.22
C GLU A 106 -0.83 5.08 -22.96
N THR A 107 -0.49 4.07 -22.18
CA THR A 107 -1.35 2.90 -21.90
C THR A 107 -2.03 2.98 -20.55
N HIS A 108 -1.34 3.49 -19.52
CA HIS A 108 -1.87 3.62 -18.16
C HIS A 108 -1.08 4.64 -17.32
N GLY A 109 -1.66 4.99 -16.17
CA GLY A 109 -0.98 5.74 -15.11
C GLY A 109 -1.22 5.08 -13.76
N PHE A 110 -0.17 5.00 -12.96
CA PHE A 110 -0.21 4.54 -11.57
C PHE A 110 0.55 5.51 -10.69
N PHE A 111 0.05 5.75 -9.48
CA PHE A 111 0.84 6.49 -8.48
C PHE A 111 0.43 6.14 -7.05
N ASN A 112 1.42 6.18 -6.16
CA ASN A 112 1.22 6.32 -4.73
C ASN A 112 1.14 7.79 -4.35
N GLY A 113 0.28 8.14 -3.41
CA GLY A 113 0.11 9.53 -2.98
C GLY A 113 1.40 10.17 -2.46
N THR A 114 2.29 9.37 -1.83
CA THR A 114 3.63 9.81 -1.37
C THR A 114 4.54 10.31 -2.49
N SER A 115 4.30 9.90 -3.73
CA SER A 115 5.12 10.28 -4.90
C SER A 115 4.64 11.56 -5.58
N VAL A 116 3.43 12.04 -5.29
CA VAL A 116 2.79 13.12 -6.06
C VAL A 116 2.17 14.22 -5.20
N TYR A 117 1.61 13.91 -4.01
CA TYR A 117 0.91 14.91 -3.20
C TYR A 117 1.84 15.60 -2.22
N LEU A 118 2.02 16.92 -2.41
CA LEU A 118 2.79 17.74 -1.47
C LEU A 118 2.09 17.83 -0.12
N ARG A 119 2.81 17.54 0.96
CA ARG A 119 2.38 17.67 2.34
C ARG A 119 2.37 19.13 2.77
N PRO A 120 1.25 19.73 3.20
CA PRO A 120 1.20 21.08 3.72
C PRO A 120 1.52 21.08 5.23
N HIS A 121 2.73 21.49 5.63
CA HIS A 121 3.14 21.46 7.02
C HIS A 121 2.25 22.28 7.93
N GLY A 122 1.83 21.66 9.04
CA GLY A 122 0.92 22.25 10.03
C GLY A 122 -0.57 22.17 9.66
N LEU A 123 -0.90 21.56 8.52
CA LEU A 123 -2.27 21.42 8.01
C LEU A 123 -2.60 19.97 7.65
N GLU A 124 -1.77 19.01 8.07
CA GLU A 124 -1.86 17.60 7.71
C GLU A 124 -3.15 16.92 8.16
N GLU A 125 -3.71 17.39 9.29
CA GLU A 125 -4.93 16.83 9.87
C GLU A 125 -6.23 17.36 9.23
N LEU A 126 -6.12 18.30 8.28
CA LEU A 126 -7.29 18.84 7.59
C LEU A 126 -7.80 17.86 6.54
N PRO A 127 -9.14 17.79 6.36
CA PRO A 127 -9.72 17.00 5.27
C PRO A 127 -9.15 17.39 3.91
N CYS A 128 -8.93 16.41 3.06
CA CYS A 128 -8.41 16.58 1.71
C CYS A 128 -9.48 16.27 0.66
N LYS A 129 -9.54 17.09 -0.39
CA LYS A 129 -10.33 16.83 -1.59
C LYS A 129 -9.41 16.75 -2.79
N VAL A 130 -9.55 15.69 -3.59
CA VAL A 130 -8.70 15.44 -4.75
C VAL A 130 -9.54 15.38 -5.99
N THR A 131 -9.22 16.20 -6.98
CA THR A 131 -9.80 16.11 -8.33
C THR A 131 -8.86 15.34 -9.25
N LEU A 132 -9.26 14.15 -9.68
CA LEU A 132 -8.57 13.39 -10.72
C LEU A 132 -9.13 13.82 -12.07
N ILE A 133 -8.26 14.40 -12.92
CA ILE A 133 -8.62 14.97 -14.23
C ILE A 133 -8.32 13.93 -15.30
N ALA A 134 -9.30 13.66 -16.17
CA ALA A 134 -9.13 12.72 -17.27
C ALA A 134 -8.10 13.24 -18.28
N PRO A 135 -7.17 12.41 -18.77
CA PRO A 135 -6.29 12.79 -19.88
C PRO A 135 -7.12 13.01 -21.15
N ALA A 136 -6.65 13.90 -22.01
CA ALA A 136 -7.34 14.21 -23.26
C ALA A 136 -7.40 12.97 -24.18
N LEU A 137 -8.54 12.78 -24.85
CA LEU A 137 -8.74 11.78 -25.91
C LEU A 137 -8.50 10.31 -25.50
N THR A 138 -8.65 9.96 -24.22
CA THR A 138 -8.53 8.57 -23.75
C THR A 138 -9.87 8.02 -23.25
N ASN A 139 -9.98 6.68 -23.25
CA ASN A 139 -11.09 5.95 -22.63
C ASN A 139 -10.64 5.34 -21.28
N TRP A 140 -9.78 6.03 -20.56
CA TRP A 140 -9.28 5.55 -19.29
C TRP A 140 -10.34 5.56 -18.20
N ARG A 141 -10.18 4.67 -17.24
CA ARG A 141 -10.96 4.59 -16.01
C ARG A 141 -10.04 4.68 -14.82
N VAL A 142 -10.56 5.17 -13.69
CA VAL A 142 -9.83 5.27 -12.42
C VAL A 142 -10.23 4.13 -11.50
N PHE A 143 -9.24 3.59 -10.81
CA PHE A 143 -9.39 2.55 -9.80
C PHE A 143 -8.62 2.97 -8.56
N THR A 144 -9.31 3.10 -7.45
CA THR A 144 -8.78 3.43 -6.13
C THR A 144 -9.79 3.01 -5.06
N SER A 145 -9.31 2.80 -3.85
CA SER A 145 -10.16 2.62 -2.68
C SER A 145 -10.60 3.95 -2.04
N LEU A 146 -10.01 5.07 -2.45
CA LEU A 146 -10.38 6.40 -1.95
C LEU A 146 -11.86 6.68 -2.24
N PRO A 147 -12.67 7.12 -1.26
CA PRO A 147 -14.07 7.44 -1.48
C PRO A 147 -14.29 8.58 -2.47
N GLN A 148 -15.10 8.33 -3.48
CA GLN A 148 -15.49 9.37 -4.44
C GLN A 148 -16.61 10.25 -3.86
N ALA A 149 -16.43 11.58 -3.94
CA ALA A 149 -17.43 12.52 -3.49
C ALA A 149 -18.71 12.41 -4.36
N THR A 150 -19.87 12.34 -3.74
CA THR A 150 -21.14 12.33 -4.46
C THR A 150 -21.38 13.72 -5.02
N GLN A 151 -21.33 13.87 -6.34
CA GLN A 151 -21.70 15.12 -7.02
C GLN A 151 -22.96 14.91 -7.87
N LEU A 152 -23.98 15.69 -7.57
CA LEU A 152 -25.14 15.85 -8.44
C LEU A 152 -24.77 16.90 -9.51
N SER A 153 -24.35 16.46 -10.71
CA SER A 153 -24.09 17.36 -11.85
C SER A 153 -24.99 17.02 -13.02
N SER A 154 -25.59 18.06 -13.61
CA SER A 154 -26.42 17.96 -14.82
C SER A 154 -25.63 18.00 -16.15
N SER A 155 -24.32 18.17 -16.11
CA SER A 155 -23.48 18.20 -17.30
C SER A 155 -23.17 16.79 -17.84
N PRO A 156 -23.45 16.48 -19.13
CA PRO A 156 -23.17 15.17 -19.71
C PRO A 156 -21.67 14.80 -19.70
N LYS A 157 -20.76 15.77 -19.80
CA LYS A 157 -19.33 15.55 -19.74
C LYS A 157 -18.92 15.10 -18.32
N ILE A 158 -19.37 15.82 -17.30
CA ILE A 158 -19.09 15.50 -15.89
C ILE A 158 -19.69 14.13 -15.55
N ALA A 159 -20.91 13.83 -15.96
CA ALA A 159 -21.55 12.54 -15.75
C ALA A 159 -20.73 11.39 -16.37
N ARG A 160 -20.17 11.57 -17.57
CA ARG A 160 -19.30 10.58 -18.23
C ARG A 160 -17.97 10.40 -17.49
N ASP A 161 -17.35 11.48 -17.04
CA ASP A 161 -16.08 11.46 -16.33
C ASP A 161 -16.26 10.72 -14.98
N PHE A 162 -17.38 10.96 -14.27
CA PHE A 162 -17.77 10.21 -13.08
C PHE A 162 -18.01 8.72 -13.37
N ALA A 163 -18.63 8.36 -14.46
CA ALA A 163 -18.86 6.97 -14.85
C ALA A 163 -17.54 6.21 -15.10
N ASN A 164 -16.48 6.93 -15.52
CA ASN A 164 -15.14 6.39 -15.68
C ASN A 164 -14.27 6.52 -14.42
N GLY A 165 -14.81 7.06 -13.31
CA GLY A 165 -14.10 7.23 -12.04
C GLY A 165 -13.26 8.50 -11.96
N PHE A 166 -13.17 9.35 -12.99
CA PHE A 166 -12.56 10.67 -12.86
C PHE A 166 -13.51 11.61 -12.10
N GLY A 167 -12.97 12.59 -11.38
CA GLY A 167 -13.77 13.52 -10.59
C GLY A 167 -13.18 13.78 -9.21
N VAL A 168 -14.02 14.10 -8.22
CA VAL A 168 -13.60 14.50 -6.88
C VAL A 168 -13.66 13.33 -5.92
N TYR A 169 -12.60 13.17 -5.14
CA TYR A 169 -12.42 12.19 -4.07
C TYR A 169 -12.18 12.91 -2.74
N GLU A 170 -12.43 12.24 -1.64
CA GLU A 170 -12.28 12.80 -0.29
C GLU A 170 -11.44 11.87 0.58
N ALA A 171 -10.54 12.47 1.37
CA ALA A 171 -9.78 11.79 2.42
C ALA A 171 -9.92 12.56 3.73
N LEU A 172 -9.81 11.83 4.86
CA LEU A 172 -9.97 12.41 6.18
C LEU A 172 -8.87 13.42 6.53
N ASN A 173 -7.65 13.16 6.07
CA ASN A 173 -6.46 13.98 6.27
C ASN A 173 -5.36 13.58 5.26
N TYR A 174 -4.15 14.12 5.40
CA TYR A 174 -3.03 13.81 4.50
C TYR A 174 -2.55 12.36 4.61
N ASP A 175 -2.51 11.78 5.83
CA ASP A 175 -2.11 10.37 6.04
C ASP A 175 -3.08 9.40 5.35
N ASP A 176 -4.38 9.69 5.44
CA ASP A 176 -5.41 8.95 4.73
C ASP A 176 -5.27 9.09 3.21
N LEU A 177 -5.05 10.31 2.71
CA LEU A 177 -4.90 10.59 1.29
C LEU A 177 -3.76 9.79 0.64
N ILE A 178 -2.59 9.76 1.27
CA ILE A 178 -1.41 9.10 0.68
C ILE A 178 -1.44 7.57 0.76
N ASP A 179 -2.36 7.00 1.55
CA ASP A 179 -2.53 5.55 1.71
C ASP A 179 -3.57 4.95 0.75
N HIS A 180 -3.95 5.71 -0.28
CA HIS A 180 -4.84 5.29 -1.35
C HIS A 180 -4.16 5.48 -2.72
N PRO A 181 -3.43 4.47 -3.22
CA PRO A 181 -2.88 4.51 -4.58
C PRO A 181 -3.99 4.59 -5.62
N VAL A 182 -3.61 5.06 -6.80
CA VAL A 182 -4.52 5.21 -7.93
C VAL A 182 -3.92 4.53 -9.15
N GLU A 183 -4.72 3.66 -9.78
CA GLU A 183 -4.49 3.14 -11.12
C GLU A 183 -5.46 3.78 -12.08
N MET A 184 -4.98 4.18 -13.26
CA MET A 184 -5.82 4.73 -14.32
C MET A 184 -5.41 4.19 -15.68
N GLY A 185 -6.40 3.75 -16.47
CA GLY A 185 -6.14 3.12 -17.75
C GLY A 185 -7.30 2.27 -18.24
N ARG A 186 -6.98 1.20 -18.97
CA ARG A 186 -7.95 0.22 -19.48
C ARG A 186 -7.62 -1.21 -19.01
N PRO A 187 -7.51 -1.44 -17.72
CA PRO A 187 -7.17 -2.77 -17.19
C PRO A 187 -8.31 -3.77 -17.38
N GLN A 188 -7.98 -5.05 -17.23
CA GLN A 188 -8.97 -6.10 -17.01
C GLN A 188 -9.40 -6.07 -15.54
N VAL A 189 -10.70 -6.21 -15.29
CA VAL A 189 -11.28 -6.04 -13.95
C VAL A 189 -12.19 -7.20 -13.61
N VAL A 190 -12.08 -7.69 -12.39
CA VAL A 190 -13.04 -8.61 -11.80
C VAL A 190 -13.44 -8.15 -10.41
N ARG A 191 -14.71 -8.36 -10.05
CA ARG A 191 -15.29 -7.98 -8.75
C ARG A 191 -15.85 -9.21 -8.06
N PHE A 192 -15.77 -9.22 -6.75
CA PHE A 192 -16.38 -10.22 -5.90
C PHE A 192 -16.71 -9.62 -4.51
N GLU A 193 -17.47 -10.35 -3.74
CA GLU A 193 -17.72 -10.02 -2.34
C GLU A 193 -17.12 -11.12 -1.46
N ALA A 194 -16.42 -10.71 -0.39
CA ALA A 194 -15.94 -11.59 0.66
C ALA A 194 -16.54 -11.15 1.99
N CYS A 195 -17.28 -12.05 2.66
CA CYS A 195 -18.04 -11.74 3.88
C CYS A 195 -18.95 -10.49 3.72
N GLY A 196 -19.57 -10.32 2.54
CA GLY A 196 -20.42 -9.15 2.24
C GLY A 196 -19.67 -7.86 1.92
N ALA A 197 -18.35 -7.81 2.06
CA ALA A 197 -17.54 -6.64 1.72
C ALA A 197 -17.12 -6.65 0.24
N PRO A 198 -17.27 -5.53 -0.51
CA PRO A 198 -16.90 -5.46 -1.91
C PRO A 198 -15.37 -5.48 -2.13
N HIS A 199 -14.93 -6.28 -3.11
CA HIS A 199 -13.54 -6.36 -3.55
C HIS A 199 -13.46 -6.18 -5.07
N GLU A 200 -12.40 -5.51 -5.52
CA GLU A 200 -12.12 -5.27 -6.92
C GLU A 200 -10.67 -5.63 -7.22
N MET A 201 -10.43 -6.47 -8.24
CA MET A 201 -9.10 -6.76 -8.75
C MET A 201 -8.93 -6.12 -10.12
N VAL A 202 -7.82 -5.43 -10.28
CA VAL A 202 -7.47 -4.66 -11.47
C VAL A 202 -6.16 -5.20 -12.02
N PHE A 203 -6.14 -5.63 -13.28
CA PHE A 203 -4.97 -6.19 -13.94
C PHE A 203 -4.56 -5.31 -15.11
N THR A 204 -3.45 -4.60 -14.97
CA THR A 204 -2.85 -3.73 -15.99
C THR A 204 -1.72 -4.46 -16.71
N GLY A 205 -1.53 -4.17 -17.98
CA GLY A 205 -0.57 -4.82 -18.85
C GLY A 205 -1.22 -5.75 -19.89
N VAL A 206 -0.41 -6.36 -20.77
CA VAL A 206 -0.89 -7.24 -21.83
C VAL A 206 -1.03 -8.66 -21.30
N ILE A 207 -2.26 -9.12 -21.09
CA ILE A 207 -2.56 -10.42 -20.50
C ILE A 207 -3.65 -11.11 -21.32
N PRO A 208 -3.31 -11.76 -22.44
CA PRO A 208 -4.29 -12.47 -23.24
C PRO A 208 -4.87 -13.66 -22.46
N ASN A 209 -6.17 -13.85 -22.57
CA ASN A 209 -6.88 -15.01 -22.02
C ASN A 209 -6.73 -15.24 -20.51
N LEU A 210 -6.58 -14.18 -19.71
CA LEU A 210 -6.51 -14.28 -18.25
C LEU A 210 -7.78 -14.93 -17.68
N ASP A 211 -7.63 -15.94 -16.83
CA ASP A 211 -8.75 -16.61 -16.14
C ASP A 211 -9.15 -15.83 -14.89
N LEU A 212 -9.78 -14.69 -15.09
CA LEU A 212 -10.27 -13.81 -14.02
C LEU A 212 -11.25 -14.52 -13.07
N LYS A 213 -12.04 -15.48 -13.57
CA LYS A 213 -13.03 -16.21 -12.75
C LYS A 213 -12.32 -17.10 -11.74
N ARG A 214 -11.26 -17.80 -12.16
CA ARG A 214 -10.44 -18.62 -11.26
C ARG A 214 -9.78 -17.75 -10.21
N ILE A 215 -9.13 -16.66 -10.62
CA ILE A 215 -8.45 -15.74 -9.70
C ILE A 215 -9.45 -15.20 -8.67
N ALA A 216 -10.59 -14.68 -9.11
CA ALA A 216 -11.60 -14.12 -8.22
C ALA A 216 -12.12 -15.15 -7.20
N ARG A 217 -12.36 -16.41 -7.63
CA ARG A 217 -12.78 -17.49 -6.74
C ARG A 217 -11.71 -17.78 -5.66
N ASP A 218 -10.45 -17.91 -6.08
CA ASP A 218 -9.38 -18.32 -5.18
C ASP A 218 -9.02 -17.18 -4.21
N VAL A 219 -8.96 -15.93 -4.69
CA VAL A 219 -8.71 -14.76 -3.86
C VAL A 219 -9.89 -14.49 -2.91
N LYS A 220 -11.14 -14.68 -3.35
CA LYS A 220 -12.31 -14.61 -2.45
C LYS A 220 -12.16 -15.57 -1.27
N ALA A 221 -11.79 -16.82 -1.51
CA ALA A 221 -11.62 -17.81 -0.44
C ALA A 221 -10.53 -17.39 0.56
N ILE A 222 -9.41 -16.81 0.08
CA ILE A 222 -8.35 -16.27 0.91
C ILE A 222 -8.87 -15.10 1.76
N CYS A 223 -9.53 -14.11 1.15
CA CYS A 223 -10.07 -12.94 1.85
C CYS A 223 -11.07 -13.33 2.93
N GLU A 224 -12.02 -14.23 2.62
CA GLU A 224 -13.01 -14.71 3.59
C GLU A 224 -12.36 -15.44 4.77
N THR A 225 -11.31 -16.22 4.50
CA THR A 225 -10.55 -16.93 5.54
C THR A 225 -9.86 -15.94 6.48
N GLN A 226 -9.22 -14.91 5.95
CA GLN A 226 -8.53 -13.90 6.76
C GLN A 226 -9.51 -13.00 7.51
N ILE A 227 -10.63 -12.60 6.92
CA ILE A 227 -11.67 -11.83 7.62
C ILE A 227 -12.18 -12.62 8.83
N ARG A 228 -12.58 -13.89 8.64
CA ARG A 228 -13.08 -14.74 9.73
C ARG A 228 -11.98 -15.10 10.75
N PHE A 229 -10.73 -15.06 10.37
CA PHE A 229 -9.59 -15.28 11.28
C PHE A 229 -9.52 -14.19 12.35
N PHE A 230 -9.65 -12.92 11.97
CA PHE A 230 -9.61 -11.79 12.90
C PHE A 230 -10.96 -11.48 13.53
N GLU A 231 -12.06 -11.70 12.79
CA GLU A 231 -13.44 -11.40 13.19
C GLU A 231 -14.33 -12.64 13.03
N PRO A 232 -14.12 -13.69 13.87
CA PRO A 232 -14.82 -14.95 13.70
C PRO A 232 -16.34 -14.82 13.88
N ASP A 233 -16.80 -13.90 14.73
CA ASP A 233 -18.22 -13.72 15.06
C ASP A 233 -18.91 -12.75 14.09
N SER A 234 -18.29 -11.59 13.85
CA SER A 234 -18.87 -10.52 13.02
C SER A 234 -18.61 -10.70 11.53
N SER A 235 -17.51 -11.36 11.17
CA SER A 235 -17.00 -11.46 9.79
C SER A 235 -16.88 -10.09 9.10
N GLN A 236 -16.62 -9.02 9.86
CA GLN A 236 -16.53 -7.66 9.34
C GLN A 236 -15.14 -7.39 8.78
N ALA A 237 -15.08 -6.93 7.52
CA ALA A 237 -13.82 -6.53 6.89
C ALA A 237 -13.34 -5.17 7.46
N PRO A 238 -12.06 -5.06 7.90
CA PRO A 238 -11.58 -3.90 8.65
C PRO A 238 -11.52 -2.63 7.81
N PHE A 239 -11.26 -2.73 6.50
CA PHE A 239 -11.13 -1.58 5.61
C PHE A 239 -12.43 -0.78 5.41
N LEU A 240 -13.58 -1.32 5.82
CA LEU A 240 -14.87 -0.61 5.80
C LEU A 240 -14.94 0.53 6.83
N ASP A 241 -13.93 0.67 7.69
CA ASP A 241 -13.75 1.82 8.59
C ASP A 241 -13.36 3.10 7.85
N THR A 242 -12.69 3.00 6.69
CA THR A 242 -12.16 4.14 5.93
C THR A 242 -12.50 4.11 4.44
N ALA A 243 -13.01 2.99 3.89
CA ALA A 243 -13.27 2.81 2.46
C ALA A 243 -14.53 1.97 2.21
N LEU A 244 -15.09 2.07 1.00
CA LEU A 244 -16.28 1.31 0.61
C LEU A 244 -15.96 -0.05 -0.01
N LYS A 245 -14.71 -0.28 -0.40
CA LYS A 245 -14.22 -1.51 -1.06
C LYS A 245 -12.73 -1.69 -0.85
N TYR A 246 -12.25 -2.92 -1.04
CA TYR A 246 -10.82 -3.21 -1.17
C TYR A 246 -10.42 -3.32 -2.65
N VAL A 247 -9.25 -2.78 -3.03
CA VAL A 247 -8.77 -2.80 -4.42
C VAL A 247 -7.39 -3.45 -4.50
N PHE A 248 -7.29 -4.55 -5.26
CA PHE A 248 -6.01 -5.13 -5.66
C PHE A 248 -5.60 -4.56 -7.01
N MET A 249 -4.50 -3.82 -7.09
CA MET A 249 -3.96 -3.22 -8.31
C MET A 249 -2.75 -4.04 -8.74
N THR A 250 -2.91 -4.86 -9.79
CA THR A 250 -1.86 -5.77 -10.24
C THR A 250 -1.29 -5.31 -11.58
N MET A 251 -0.03 -4.87 -11.58
CA MET A 251 0.74 -4.66 -12.81
C MET A 251 1.38 -5.98 -13.26
N VAL A 252 1.04 -6.42 -14.47
CA VAL A 252 1.54 -7.68 -15.02
C VAL A 252 2.66 -7.42 -16.01
N THR A 253 3.82 -7.96 -15.72
CA THR A 253 5.06 -7.78 -16.49
C THR A 253 5.61 -9.13 -16.98
N GLY A 254 6.83 -9.13 -17.52
CA GLY A 254 7.55 -10.33 -17.94
C GLY A 254 7.97 -11.22 -16.77
N ASP A 255 8.55 -10.61 -15.73
CA ASP A 255 9.28 -11.32 -14.66
C ASP A 255 9.31 -10.62 -13.29
N ASN A 256 8.66 -9.47 -13.14
CA ASN A 256 8.67 -8.75 -11.85
C ASN A 256 7.74 -9.42 -10.82
N TYR A 257 8.10 -9.22 -9.56
CA TYR A 257 7.36 -9.67 -8.38
C TYR A 257 7.50 -8.64 -7.27
N GLY A 258 6.42 -8.36 -6.56
CA GLY A 258 6.42 -7.48 -5.40
C GLY A 258 5.03 -7.01 -5.01
N GLY A 259 4.90 -6.58 -3.77
CA GLY A 259 3.68 -6.00 -3.23
C GLY A 259 3.97 -4.77 -2.39
N LEU A 260 2.93 -4.00 -2.12
CA LEU A 260 2.91 -2.91 -1.17
C LEU A 260 1.50 -2.76 -0.62
N GLU A 261 1.40 -2.93 0.67
CA GLU A 261 0.16 -2.88 1.42
C GLU A 261 -0.33 -1.45 1.66
N HIS A 262 -1.65 -1.28 1.60
CA HIS A 262 -2.36 -0.07 1.99
C HIS A 262 -3.57 -0.42 2.88
N ARG A 263 -4.18 0.57 3.56
CA ARG A 263 -5.27 0.31 4.52
C ARG A 263 -6.53 -0.30 3.91
N ALA A 264 -6.79 -0.08 2.62
CA ALA A 264 -7.97 -0.56 1.90
C ALA A 264 -7.64 -0.99 0.45
N SER A 265 -6.37 -1.19 0.13
CA SER A 265 -5.91 -1.64 -1.18
C SER A 265 -4.51 -2.23 -1.09
N THR A 266 -4.03 -2.80 -2.18
CA THR A 266 -2.64 -3.18 -2.36
C THR A 266 -2.21 -2.97 -3.81
N ALA A 267 -0.95 -2.55 -3.99
CA ALA A 267 -0.29 -2.54 -5.29
C ALA A 267 0.55 -3.81 -5.44
N LEU A 268 0.40 -4.52 -6.54
CA LEU A 268 1.05 -5.80 -6.81
C LEU A 268 1.77 -5.77 -8.16
N MET A 269 2.89 -6.50 -8.25
CA MET A 269 3.52 -6.86 -9.52
C MET A 269 3.59 -8.38 -9.64
N ALA A 270 3.18 -8.90 -10.79
CA ALA A 270 3.18 -10.33 -11.08
C ALA A 270 3.76 -10.62 -12.46
N ALA A 271 4.49 -11.72 -12.56
CA ALA A 271 4.94 -12.21 -13.86
C ALA A 271 3.76 -12.84 -14.61
N ARG A 272 3.62 -12.50 -15.90
CA ARG A 272 2.54 -13.02 -16.77
C ARG A 272 2.46 -14.53 -16.78
N LYS A 273 3.62 -15.21 -16.77
CA LYS A 273 3.72 -16.69 -16.79
C LYS A 273 3.12 -17.35 -15.54
N ASP A 274 2.97 -16.60 -14.44
CA ASP A 274 2.49 -17.12 -13.15
C ASP A 274 0.96 -17.01 -13.02
N LEU A 275 0.30 -16.35 -13.97
CA LEU A 275 -1.15 -16.16 -13.93
C LEU A 275 -1.90 -17.23 -14.75
N PRO A 276 -3.06 -17.69 -14.26
CA PRO A 276 -3.84 -18.74 -14.95
C PRO A 276 -4.51 -18.18 -16.20
N THR A 277 -4.59 -19.02 -17.25
CA THR A 277 -5.21 -18.67 -18.52
C THR A 277 -6.42 -19.55 -18.82
N LEU A 278 -7.39 -18.99 -19.52
CA LEU A 278 -8.60 -19.69 -19.96
C LEU A 278 -8.24 -20.94 -20.78
N GLY A 279 -8.97 -22.03 -20.55
CA GLY A 279 -8.75 -23.31 -21.22
C GLY A 279 -7.72 -24.22 -20.55
N ASN A 280 -6.85 -23.69 -19.67
CA ASN A 280 -5.88 -24.48 -18.94
C ASN A 280 -6.46 -24.96 -17.59
N LYS A 281 -6.70 -26.28 -17.48
CA LYS A 281 -7.20 -26.88 -16.23
C LYS A 281 -6.18 -26.76 -15.10
N LYS A 282 -4.90 -26.97 -15.39
CA LYS A 282 -3.80 -26.86 -14.42
C LYS A 282 -3.30 -25.39 -14.38
N ALA A 283 -3.25 -24.83 -13.18
CA ALA A 283 -2.62 -23.51 -12.98
C ALA A 283 -1.09 -23.61 -13.19
N PRO A 284 -0.43 -22.52 -13.60
CA PRO A 284 1.03 -22.44 -13.62
C PRO A 284 1.63 -22.72 -12.23
N GLU A 285 2.87 -23.18 -12.16
CA GLU A 285 3.56 -23.41 -10.88
C GLU A 285 3.67 -22.11 -10.06
N GLY A 286 3.96 -20.99 -10.71
CA GLY A 286 4.07 -19.67 -10.07
C GLY A 286 2.73 -19.11 -9.57
N TYR A 287 1.60 -19.71 -9.90
CA TYR A 287 0.29 -19.22 -9.44
C TYR A 287 0.15 -19.29 -7.92
N GLN A 288 0.70 -20.30 -7.27
CA GLN A 288 0.74 -20.38 -5.81
C GLN A 288 1.55 -19.20 -5.23
N THR A 289 2.67 -18.83 -5.85
CA THR A 289 3.47 -17.66 -5.44
C THR A 289 2.67 -16.35 -5.57
N PHE A 290 1.91 -16.17 -6.66
CA PHE A 290 1.01 -15.03 -6.81
C PHE A 290 -0.09 -15.01 -5.74
N LEU A 291 -0.73 -16.14 -5.43
CA LEU A 291 -1.73 -16.22 -4.36
C LEU A 291 -1.12 -15.97 -2.98
N GLY A 292 0.12 -16.41 -2.73
CA GLY A 292 0.88 -16.11 -1.51
C GLY A 292 1.11 -14.60 -1.36
N LEU A 293 1.51 -13.92 -2.43
CA LEU A 293 1.65 -12.46 -2.43
C LEU A 293 0.33 -11.76 -2.13
N VAL A 294 -0.76 -12.14 -2.81
CA VAL A 294 -2.10 -11.60 -2.54
C VAL A 294 -2.51 -11.81 -1.08
N SER A 295 -2.23 -12.99 -0.52
CA SER A 295 -2.53 -13.34 0.87
C SER A 295 -1.71 -12.50 1.85
N HIS A 296 -0.41 -12.30 1.58
CA HIS A 296 0.51 -11.49 2.37
C HIS A 296 0.05 -10.03 2.46
N GLU A 297 -0.16 -9.41 1.30
CA GLU A 297 -0.57 -8.00 1.22
C GLU A 297 -1.97 -7.76 1.79
N TYR A 298 -2.88 -8.71 1.65
CA TYR A 298 -4.20 -8.60 2.25
C TYR A 298 -4.16 -8.75 3.77
N PHE A 299 -3.29 -9.62 4.31
CA PHE A 299 -3.10 -9.80 5.75
C PHE A 299 -2.61 -8.51 6.42
N HIS A 300 -1.81 -7.74 5.72
CA HIS A 300 -1.36 -6.43 6.17
C HIS A 300 -2.49 -5.43 6.44
N THR A 301 -3.69 -5.64 5.92
CA THR A 301 -4.86 -4.82 6.25
C THR A 301 -5.10 -4.77 7.77
N TRP A 302 -4.81 -5.86 8.49
CA TRP A 302 -4.80 -5.93 9.96
C TRP A 302 -3.41 -5.67 10.51
N HIS A 303 -2.44 -6.46 10.08
CA HIS A 303 -1.09 -6.56 10.62
C HIS A 303 -0.09 -5.91 9.70
N VAL A 304 0.00 -4.72 9.77
CA VAL A 304 0.76 -3.49 9.93
C VAL A 304 -0.08 -2.23 9.66
N LYS A 305 -1.19 -2.32 8.97
CA LYS A 305 -1.97 -1.10 8.68
C LYS A 305 -2.82 -0.64 9.87
N ARG A 306 -3.14 -1.54 10.81
CA ARG A 306 -3.88 -1.23 12.04
C ARG A 306 -3.13 -1.67 13.31
N ILE A 307 -2.71 -2.94 13.39
CA ILE A 307 -1.75 -3.38 14.40
C ILE A 307 -0.36 -2.99 13.88
N LYS A 308 0.29 -1.98 14.44
CA LYS A 308 1.58 -1.46 13.93
C LYS A 308 2.56 -1.08 15.05
N PRO A 309 3.87 -0.98 14.76
CA PRO A 309 4.83 -0.45 15.74
C PRO A 309 4.46 0.96 16.20
N ALA A 310 4.69 1.27 17.48
CA ALA A 310 4.38 2.59 18.04
C ALA A 310 5.13 3.72 17.32
N VAL A 311 6.33 3.45 16.81
CA VAL A 311 7.13 4.42 16.04
C VAL A 311 6.53 4.75 14.66
N PHE A 312 5.53 3.97 14.20
CA PHE A 312 4.78 4.20 12.96
C PHE A 312 3.40 4.83 13.21
N ALA A 313 3.14 5.29 14.42
CA ALA A 313 1.85 5.88 14.80
C ALA A 313 2.04 7.23 15.52
N PRO A 314 2.13 8.36 14.78
CA PRO A 314 2.10 8.53 13.32
C PRO A 314 3.45 8.22 12.64
N TYR A 315 3.44 8.07 11.32
CA TYR A 315 4.67 7.95 10.53
C TYR A 315 5.44 9.28 10.46
N ASP A 316 6.78 9.23 10.65
CA ASP A 316 7.67 10.31 10.23
C ASP A 316 8.18 10.02 8.81
N LEU A 317 7.57 10.65 7.80
CA LEU A 317 7.90 10.42 6.39
C LEU A 317 9.09 11.26 5.89
N THR A 318 9.81 11.95 6.79
CA THR A 318 10.94 12.80 6.42
C THR A 318 12.29 12.09 6.53
N LYS A 319 12.36 11.01 7.28
CA LYS A 319 13.59 10.26 7.60
C LYS A 319 13.30 8.79 7.89
N GLU A 320 14.36 8.02 8.01
CA GLU A 320 14.30 6.62 8.44
C GLU A 320 13.70 6.49 9.85
N THR A 321 12.78 5.53 10.02
CA THR A 321 12.15 5.24 11.31
C THR A 321 12.45 3.81 11.70
N HIS A 322 13.44 3.62 12.57
CA HIS A 322 13.94 2.32 12.97
C HIS A 322 13.05 1.64 14.01
N THR A 323 12.86 0.32 13.88
CA THR A 323 12.20 -0.54 14.84
C THR A 323 12.82 -1.93 14.84
N ARG A 324 12.80 -2.60 15.99
CA ARG A 324 13.23 -4.00 16.12
C ARG A 324 12.11 -5.00 15.87
N LEU A 325 10.91 -4.53 15.47
CA LEU A 325 9.70 -5.35 15.42
C LEU A 325 9.30 -5.79 13.99
N LEU A 326 10.04 -5.43 12.90
CA LEU A 326 9.62 -5.83 11.55
C LEU A 326 9.51 -7.35 11.40
N TRP A 327 10.32 -8.14 12.09
CA TRP A 327 10.22 -9.59 12.09
C TRP A 327 8.87 -10.13 12.62
N ILE A 328 8.18 -9.35 13.45
CA ILE A 328 6.81 -9.65 13.87
C ILE A 328 5.85 -9.28 12.75
N PHE A 329 5.91 -8.02 12.28
CA PHE A 329 4.95 -7.50 11.32
C PHE A 329 5.07 -8.14 9.94
N GLU A 330 6.27 -8.44 9.48
CA GLU A 330 6.54 -9.10 8.21
C GLU A 330 6.67 -10.62 8.35
N GLY A 331 7.37 -11.07 9.40
CA GLY A 331 7.60 -12.49 9.60
C GLY A 331 6.33 -13.25 9.99
N PHE A 332 5.48 -12.70 10.86
CA PHE A 332 4.19 -13.33 11.16
C PHE A 332 3.27 -13.28 9.95
N THR A 333 3.24 -12.18 9.22
CA THR A 333 2.51 -12.11 7.95
C THR A 333 3.00 -13.17 6.97
N SER A 334 4.33 -13.37 6.85
CA SER A 334 4.92 -14.44 6.02
C SER A 334 4.66 -15.87 6.55
N TYR A 335 4.33 -16.04 7.81
CA TYR A 335 3.84 -17.30 8.34
C TYR A 335 2.39 -17.55 7.96
N TYR A 336 1.57 -16.51 8.13
CA TYR A 336 0.14 -16.63 7.88
C TYR A 336 -0.22 -16.60 6.40
N ASP A 337 0.54 -15.94 5.51
CA ASP A 337 0.21 -15.85 4.09
C ASP A 337 0.04 -17.24 3.45
N ASP A 338 1.03 -18.12 3.59
CA ASP A 338 0.98 -19.50 3.10
C ASP A 338 -0.02 -20.38 3.90
N LEU A 339 -0.11 -20.18 5.23
CA LEU A 339 -1.06 -20.91 6.06
C LEU A 339 -2.52 -20.58 5.71
N MET A 340 -2.81 -19.35 5.32
CA MET A 340 -4.14 -18.93 4.86
C MET A 340 -4.48 -19.53 3.50
N LEU A 341 -3.50 -19.76 2.61
CA LEU A 341 -3.72 -20.53 1.38
C LEU A 341 -4.18 -21.96 1.69
N LEU A 342 -3.56 -22.61 2.67
CA LEU A 342 -3.96 -23.95 3.12
C LEU A 342 -5.35 -23.92 3.78
N ARG A 343 -5.60 -22.99 4.69
CA ARG A 343 -6.86 -22.88 5.44
C ARG A 343 -8.05 -22.53 4.54
N SER A 344 -7.83 -21.76 3.49
CA SER A 344 -8.85 -21.43 2.48
C SER A 344 -9.10 -22.56 1.48
N GLY A 345 -8.26 -23.60 1.47
CA GLY A 345 -8.38 -24.74 0.57
C GLY A 345 -7.90 -24.47 -0.87
N VAL A 346 -7.24 -23.32 -1.11
CA VAL A 346 -6.70 -23.00 -2.46
C VAL A 346 -5.42 -23.79 -2.77
N ILE A 347 -4.71 -24.25 -1.72
CA ILE A 347 -3.63 -25.25 -1.83
C ILE A 347 -3.89 -26.42 -0.88
N ASN A 348 -3.26 -27.55 -1.15
CA ASN A 348 -3.32 -28.72 -0.27
C ASN A 348 -2.14 -28.75 0.72
N GLN A 349 -2.20 -29.68 1.68
CA GLN A 349 -1.18 -29.86 2.70
C GLN A 349 0.22 -30.16 2.12
N SER A 350 0.31 -30.95 1.05
CA SER A 350 1.58 -31.27 0.40
C SER A 350 2.23 -30.02 -0.21
N ASP A 351 1.44 -29.14 -0.82
CA ASP A 351 1.92 -27.88 -1.38
C ASP A 351 2.43 -26.96 -0.27
N TYR A 352 1.69 -26.83 0.83
CA TYR A 352 2.10 -26.06 2.00
C TYR A 352 3.42 -26.60 2.60
N LEU A 353 3.53 -27.90 2.84
CA LEU A 353 4.74 -28.50 3.39
C LEU A 353 5.96 -28.35 2.46
N ARG A 354 5.74 -28.40 1.14
CA ARG A 354 6.80 -28.13 0.16
C ARG A 354 7.32 -26.70 0.24
N THR A 355 6.43 -25.70 0.37
CA THR A 355 6.81 -24.29 0.55
C THR A 355 7.54 -24.09 1.86
N LEU A 356 7.01 -24.59 2.96
CA LEU A 356 7.65 -24.55 4.27
C LEU A 356 9.05 -25.19 4.25
N GLY A 357 9.21 -26.33 3.59
CA GLY A 357 10.50 -27.01 3.41
C GLY A 357 11.51 -26.13 2.65
N LYS A 358 11.08 -25.41 1.62
CA LYS A 358 11.93 -24.43 0.89
C LYS A 358 12.35 -23.26 1.81
N GLN A 359 11.44 -22.72 2.62
CA GLN A 359 11.73 -21.62 3.57
C GLN A 359 12.75 -22.09 4.63
N ILE A 360 12.54 -23.24 5.24
CA ILE A 360 13.48 -23.85 6.20
C ILE A 360 14.86 -24.01 5.55
N SER A 361 14.92 -24.65 4.37
CA SER A 361 16.18 -24.88 3.66
C SER A 361 16.90 -23.57 3.31
N GLY A 362 16.16 -22.55 2.89
CA GLY A 362 16.69 -21.23 2.57
C GLY A 362 17.36 -20.56 3.77
N VAL A 363 16.71 -20.58 4.94
CA VAL A 363 17.31 -20.05 6.17
C VAL A 363 18.54 -20.86 6.60
N TYR A 364 18.48 -22.19 6.52
CA TYR A 364 19.62 -23.03 6.89
C TYR A 364 20.82 -22.86 5.96
N ALA A 365 20.60 -22.60 4.69
CA ALA A 365 21.65 -22.40 3.70
C ALA A 365 22.45 -21.11 3.88
N THR A 366 21.91 -20.11 4.58
CA THR A 366 22.55 -18.78 4.73
C THR A 366 23.34 -18.66 6.04
N PRO A 367 24.68 -18.48 6.01
CA PRO A 367 25.52 -18.31 7.22
C PRO A 367 25.13 -17.07 8.05
N GLY A 368 24.55 -16.05 7.44
CA GLY A 368 24.08 -14.83 8.11
C GLY A 368 23.11 -15.08 9.28
N ARG A 369 22.40 -16.23 9.29
CA ARG A 369 21.53 -16.63 10.41
C ARG A 369 22.24 -16.75 11.75
N HIS A 370 23.57 -16.96 11.75
CA HIS A 370 24.41 -17.03 12.94
C HIS A 370 25.08 -15.70 13.31
N LYS A 371 24.99 -14.70 12.42
CA LYS A 371 25.65 -13.39 12.57
C LYS A 371 24.71 -12.28 13.00
N GLN A 372 23.42 -12.40 12.65
CA GLN A 372 22.43 -11.37 12.89
C GLN A 372 21.14 -11.97 13.46
N SER A 373 20.59 -11.37 14.49
CA SER A 373 19.26 -11.67 15.00
C SER A 373 18.17 -11.05 14.09
N VAL A 374 16.92 -11.55 14.19
CA VAL A 374 15.78 -10.96 13.45
C VAL A 374 15.45 -9.56 13.92
N ALA A 375 15.71 -9.23 15.19
CA ALA A 375 15.52 -7.89 15.74
C ALA A 375 16.57 -6.90 15.19
N GLU A 376 17.84 -7.31 15.07
CA GLU A 376 18.87 -6.50 14.39
C GLU A 376 18.57 -6.36 12.90
N SER A 377 18.16 -7.43 12.23
CA SER A 377 17.75 -7.38 10.83
C SER A 377 16.60 -6.41 10.59
N SER A 378 15.63 -6.38 11.50
CA SER A 378 14.53 -5.42 11.50
C SER A 378 15.00 -3.99 11.66
N PHE A 379 15.90 -3.73 12.62
CA PHE A 379 16.44 -2.41 12.88
C PHE A 379 17.29 -1.89 11.72
N ASP A 380 18.10 -2.75 11.12
CA ASP A 380 19.00 -2.46 10.00
C ASP A 380 18.32 -2.55 8.63
N ALA A 381 16.99 -2.70 8.57
CA ALA A 381 16.26 -2.86 7.31
C ALA A 381 16.64 -1.78 6.28
N TRP A 382 16.65 -0.52 6.68
CA TRP A 382 16.91 0.66 5.85
C TRP A 382 18.28 0.68 5.17
N SER A 383 19.30 0.24 5.86
CA SER A 383 20.70 0.36 5.41
C SER A 383 21.28 -0.94 4.88
N ARG A 384 20.73 -2.10 5.29
CA ARG A 384 21.29 -3.42 4.97
C ARG A 384 20.32 -4.30 4.19
N TYR A 385 19.13 -4.58 4.72
CA TYR A 385 18.21 -5.53 4.07
C TYR A 385 17.64 -5.01 2.74
N TYR A 386 17.35 -3.70 2.65
CA TYR A 386 16.90 -3.06 1.41
C TYR A 386 18.04 -2.62 0.47
N LYS A 387 19.31 -2.78 0.91
CA LYS A 387 20.51 -2.46 0.13
C LYS A 387 21.48 -3.65 0.12
N GLN A 388 20.97 -4.81 -0.29
CA GLN A 388 21.75 -6.05 -0.31
C GLN A 388 22.89 -5.99 -1.33
N ASP A 389 23.96 -6.71 -1.02
CA ASP A 389 25.14 -6.94 -1.84
C ASP A 389 25.48 -8.43 -1.92
N GLU A 390 26.58 -8.78 -2.57
CA GLU A 390 27.04 -10.16 -2.75
C GLU A 390 27.42 -10.83 -1.42
N ASN A 391 27.76 -10.08 -0.36
CA ASN A 391 28.08 -10.60 0.96
C ASN A 391 26.84 -10.78 1.87
N SER A 392 25.70 -10.26 1.48
CA SER A 392 24.47 -10.30 2.28
C SER A 392 24.09 -11.69 2.78
N PRO A 393 24.19 -12.79 2.00
CA PRO A 393 23.89 -14.14 2.50
C PRO A 393 24.78 -14.58 3.65
N ASN A 394 26.03 -14.07 3.74
CA ASN A 394 26.97 -14.39 4.78
C ASN A 394 26.81 -13.55 6.06
N ALA A 395 26.17 -12.38 5.95
CA ALA A 395 26.12 -11.37 7.01
C ALA A 395 24.72 -11.07 7.53
N LEU A 396 23.69 -11.30 6.72
CA LEU A 396 22.31 -10.92 7.01
C LEU A 396 21.40 -12.14 7.17
N VAL A 397 20.29 -11.93 7.86
CA VAL A 397 19.17 -12.86 7.87
C VAL A 397 17.88 -12.16 7.45
N SER A 398 17.02 -12.84 6.72
CA SER A 398 15.70 -12.31 6.38
C SER A 398 14.82 -12.27 7.62
N TYR A 399 14.38 -11.08 8.03
CA TYR A 399 13.38 -10.95 9.08
C TYR A 399 11.99 -11.43 8.63
N TYR A 400 11.73 -11.50 7.31
CA TYR A 400 10.55 -12.17 6.75
C TYR A 400 10.63 -13.68 6.96
N THR A 401 11.58 -14.35 6.32
CA THR A 401 11.64 -15.82 6.29
C THR A 401 12.03 -16.43 7.63
N LYS A 402 13.07 -15.90 8.31
CA LYS A 402 13.41 -16.39 9.66
C LYS A 402 12.34 -15.99 10.68
N GLY A 403 11.71 -14.82 10.52
CA GLY A 403 10.57 -14.39 11.33
C GLY A 403 9.37 -15.33 11.20
N SER A 404 9.07 -15.82 9.99
CA SER A 404 7.99 -16.78 9.77
C SER A 404 8.26 -18.12 10.44
N LEU A 405 9.52 -18.59 10.45
CA LEU A 405 9.90 -19.82 11.18
C LEU A 405 9.85 -19.64 12.69
N ILE A 406 10.13 -18.44 13.21
CA ILE A 406 9.93 -18.13 14.64
C ILE A 406 8.44 -18.14 14.96
N ALA A 407 7.59 -17.54 14.13
CA ALA A 407 6.13 -17.59 14.29
C ALA A 407 5.61 -19.04 14.32
N LEU A 408 6.07 -19.89 13.41
CA LEU A 408 5.77 -21.33 13.43
C LEU A 408 6.22 -21.98 14.76
N GLY A 409 7.46 -21.68 15.22
CA GLY A 409 7.97 -22.20 16.49
C GLY A 409 7.12 -21.76 17.68
N LEU A 410 6.68 -20.50 17.71
CA LEU A 410 5.78 -19.97 18.74
C LEU A 410 4.41 -20.66 18.68
N ASP A 411 3.81 -20.81 17.51
CA ASP A 411 2.52 -21.49 17.34
C ASP A 411 2.56 -22.93 17.86
N LEU A 412 3.59 -23.69 17.48
CA LEU A 412 3.79 -25.07 17.94
C LEU A 412 4.04 -25.14 19.44
N THR A 413 4.79 -24.19 20.01
CA THR A 413 5.09 -24.13 21.45
C THR A 413 3.81 -23.85 22.25
N ILE A 414 3.00 -22.87 21.84
CA ILE A 414 1.72 -22.55 22.48
C ILE A 414 0.78 -23.77 22.42
N ARG A 415 0.63 -24.40 21.26
CA ARG A 415 -0.20 -25.60 21.08
C ARG A 415 0.25 -26.75 21.99
N SER A 416 1.55 -27.00 22.04
CA SER A 416 2.11 -28.05 22.90
C SER A 416 1.90 -27.77 24.38
N ALA A 417 2.18 -26.54 24.83
CA ALA A 417 2.06 -26.16 26.24
C ALA A 417 0.60 -26.11 26.73
N THR A 418 -0.36 -25.92 25.82
CA THR A 418 -1.79 -25.79 26.17
C THR A 418 -2.63 -27.00 25.75
N SER A 419 -1.99 -28.11 25.36
CA SER A 419 -2.69 -29.28 24.79
C SER A 419 -3.67 -28.90 23.67
N HIS A 420 -3.21 -28.01 22.79
CA HIS A 420 -3.95 -27.45 21.63
C HIS A 420 -5.14 -26.53 22.00
N ALA A 421 -5.31 -26.12 23.26
CA ALA A 421 -6.36 -25.20 23.65
C ALA A 421 -6.15 -23.77 23.07
N PHE A 422 -4.89 -23.36 22.90
CA PHE A 422 -4.51 -22.06 22.33
C PHE A 422 -3.45 -22.23 21.23
N SER A 423 -3.28 -21.20 20.44
CA SER A 423 -2.35 -21.12 19.31
C SER A 423 -1.86 -19.67 19.11
N LEU A 424 -1.00 -19.43 18.14
CA LEU A 424 -0.60 -18.08 17.75
C LEU A 424 -1.81 -17.26 17.21
N ASP A 425 -2.86 -17.92 16.72
CA ASP A 425 -4.10 -17.28 16.30
C ASP A 425 -4.75 -16.45 17.43
N ASP A 426 -4.70 -16.96 18.66
CA ASP A 426 -5.28 -16.28 19.83
C ASP A 426 -4.47 -15.02 20.19
N VAL A 427 -3.15 -15.09 20.02
CA VAL A 427 -2.28 -13.91 20.19
C VAL A 427 -2.62 -12.85 19.15
N MET A 428 -2.79 -13.23 17.85
CA MET A 428 -3.11 -12.30 16.78
C MET A 428 -4.47 -11.64 16.98
N ARG A 429 -5.48 -12.41 17.39
CA ARG A 429 -6.80 -11.86 17.74
C ARG A 429 -6.74 -10.92 18.95
N GLY A 430 -5.98 -11.28 19.99
CA GLY A 430 -5.75 -10.42 21.15
C GLY A 430 -5.08 -9.09 20.76
N LEU A 431 -4.10 -9.10 19.87
CA LEU A 431 -3.49 -7.87 19.35
C LEU A 431 -4.49 -7.02 18.53
N TRP A 432 -5.33 -7.68 17.74
CA TRP A 432 -6.38 -7.03 16.99
C TRP A 432 -7.38 -6.30 17.91
N GLU A 433 -7.86 -6.97 18.93
CA GLU A 433 -8.80 -6.40 19.91
C GLU A 433 -8.17 -5.24 20.72
N GLN A 434 -6.90 -5.37 21.11
CA GLN A 434 -6.26 -4.39 22.00
C GLN A 434 -5.76 -3.14 21.28
N CYS A 435 -5.28 -3.23 20.04
CA CYS A 435 -4.63 -2.11 19.37
C CYS A 435 -4.91 -1.99 17.86
N GLY A 436 -5.70 -2.90 17.27
CA GLY A 436 -5.98 -2.89 15.82
C GLY A 436 -7.38 -2.40 15.45
N ARG A 437 -8.44 -2.98 16.07
CA ARG A 437 -9.85 -2.80 15.66
C ARG A 437 -10.26 -1.33 15.55
N ASP A 438 -9.93 -0.53 16.52
CA ASP A 438 -10.35 0.89 16.60
C ASP A 438 -9.21 1.86 16.27
N PHE A 439 -8.16 1.40 15.57
CA PHE A 439 -6.96 2.19 15.32
C PHE A 439 -7.25 3.57 14.69
N TYR A 440 -8.13 3.62 13.69
CA TYR A 440 -8.50 4.86 13.00
C TYR A 440 -9.70 5.60 13.61
N GLN A 441 -10.36 5.01 14.62
CA GLN A 441 -11.54 5.58 15.29
C GLN A 441 -11.25 6.10 16.69
N GLY A 442 -10.12 5.72 17.28
CA GLY A 442 -9.71 6.04 18.65
C GLY A 442 -8.36 6.71 18.75
N ALA A 443 -7.79 6.71 19.96
CA ALA A 443 -6.40 7.11 20.14
C ALA A 443 -5.50 6.00 19.58
N ALA A 444 -4.97 6.23 18.38
CA ALA A 444 -4.03 5.33 17.72
C ALA A 444 -2.88 4.91 18.67
N ARG A 445 -2.82 3.65 19.04
CA ARG A 445 -1.79 3.10 19.92
C ARG A 445 -1.04 2.00 19.20
N GLY A 446 0.16 2.34 18.72
CA GLY A 446 1.06 1.34 18.17
C GLY A 446 1.65 0.45 19.27
N LEU A 447 2.11 -0.71 18.86
CA LEU A 447 2.76 -1.71 19.72
C LEU A 447 4.17 -1.25 20.10
N LYS A 448 4.46 -1.20 21.41
CA LYS A 448 5.79 -0.85 21.93
C LYS A 448 6.71 -2.08 21.96
N GLU A 449 7.99 -1.90 21.67
CA GLU A 449 8.98 -2.99 21.68
C GLU A 449 9.01 -3.77 23.00
N LYS A 450 8.79 -3.10 24.15
CA LYS A 450 8.76 -3.73 25.47
C LYS A 450 7.50 -4.55 25.77
N ALA A 451 6.49 -4.49 24.89
CA ALA A 451 5.25 -5.25 25.04
C ALA A 451 5.34 -6.65 24.43
N PHE A 452 6.37 -6.93 23.69
CA PHE A 452 6.76 -8.22 23.14
C PHE A 452 8.00 -8.78 23.84
#